data_cc585a4f7f213d2fb4d95aa4668ba788
#
_entry.id   cc585a4f7f213d2fb4d95aa4668ba788
#
_cell.length_a   1.000
_cell.length_b   1.000
_cell.length_c   1.000
_cell.angle_alpha   90.00
_cell.angle_beta   90.00
_cell.angle_gamma   90.00
#
_symmetry.space_group_name_H-M   'P 1'
#
loop_
_entity.id
_entity.type
_entity.pdbx_description
1 polymer ?
#
loop_
_entity_poly.entity_id
_entity_poly.type
_entity_poly.pdbx_seq_one_letter_code
_entity_poly.pdbx_strand_id
1 'polypeptide(L)'
;MDGLFRLSDQIHPNYRQSHIFYPVLFRVLYGTGIRISEALHLTMADVDLKERVICVVDPKNHKDRHLPIGDSLAEYCSWYCAKLHPVSHGEDLFFLSNRGDGHYSRNNIQVYFNTLIRRMGIPYHGYKGGGAHLHCLRHTFCVHSLEKMLRENIPHRVALPLLSAYMGHRSLSATGRYLQLTAEAFPDLTERLENMYGDIFPRFEPVKEIRRPYEDD
;
A
#
# COMPACT_ATOMS: atom_id res chain seq x y z
N MET A 1 -10.68 -5.83 -0.26
CA MET A 1 -10.45 -4.36 -0.43
C MET A 1 -11.75 -3.61 -0.73
N ASP A 2 -12.69 -4.21 -1.45
CA ASP A 2 -13.96 -3.57 -1.86
C ASP A 2 -14.76 -3.00 -0.68
N GLY A 3 -14.79 -3.71 0.46
CA GLY A 3 -15.45 -3.21 1.66
C GLY A 3 -14.87 -1.89 2.18
N LEU A 4 -13.54 -1.75 2.19
CA LEU A 4 -12.86 -0.52 2.61
C LEU A 4 -13.22 0.65 1.69
N PHE A 5 -13.13 0.44 0.36
CA PHE A 5 -13.44 1.48 -0.61
C PHE A 5 -14.90 1.89 -0.54
N ARG A 6 -15.83 0.92 -0.53
CA ARG A 6 -17.27 1.20 -0.40
C ARG A 6 -17.60 1.99 0.87
N LEU A 7 -17.01 1.63 2.02
CA LEU A 7 -17.23 2.38 3.26
C LEU A 7 -16.60 3.77 3.23
N SER A 8 -15.43 3.92 2.59
CA SER A 8 -14.81 5.24 2.43
C SER A 8 -15.60 6.16 1.51
N ASP A 9 -16.28 5.62 0.49
CA ASP A 9 -17.14 6.38 -0.42
C ASP A 9 -18.46 6.84 0.24
N GLN A 10 -18.86 6.21 1.37
CA GLN A 10 -20.08 6.54 2.11
C GLN A 10 -19.86 7.62 3.18
N ILE A 11 -18.72 8.29 3.22
CA ILE A 11 -18.48 9.39 4.17
C ILE A 11 -19.44 10.53 3.89
N HIS A 12 -20.12 10.99 4.96
CA HIS A 12 -21.09 12.08 4.82
C HIS A 12 -20.39 13.39 4.42
N PRO A 13 -20.93 14.15 3.46
CA PRO A 13 -20.34 15.41 2.96
C PRO A 13 -20.10 16.48 4.04
N ASN A 14 -20.82 16.43 5.16
CA ASN A 14 -20.67 17.37 6.27
C ASN A 14 -19.31 17.29 6.98
N TYR A 15 -18.51 16.27 6.72
CA TYR A 15 -17.14 16.16 7.25
C TYR A 15 -16.12 16.91 6.37
N ARG A 16 -16.40 18.16 6.02
CA ARG A 16 -15.53 19.01 5.18
C ARG A 16 -15.11 18.27 3.90
N GLN A 17 -13.80 18.19 3.63
CA GLN A 17 -13.27 17.49 2.45
C GLN A 17 -13.01 15.97 2.70
N SER A 18 -13.31 15.44 3.87
CA SER A 18 -13.00 14.05 4.22
C SER A 18 -13.65 13.04 3.26
N HIS A 19 -14.87 13.33 2.79
CA HIS A 19 -15.60 12.50 1.82
C HIS A 19 -14.97 12.48 0.41
N ILE A 20 -14.04 13.40 0.13
CA ILE A 20 -13.27 13.46 -1.12
C ILE A 20 -11.87 12.89 -0.88
N PHE A 21 -11.24 13.30 0.22
CA PHE A 21 -9.86 12.97 0.56
C PHE A 21 -9.64 11.48 0.84
N TYR A 22 -10.39 10.88 1.78
CA TYR A 22 -10.14 9.49 2.18
C TYR A 22 -10.36 8.45 1.08
N PRO A 23 -11.41 8.54 0.25
CA PRO A 23 -11.60 7.63 -0.86
C PRO A 23 -10.40 7.60 -1.82
N VAL A 24 -9.85 8.76 -2.14
CA VAL A 24 -8.71 8.86 -3.07
C VAL A 24 -7.42 8.43 -2.37
N LEU A 25 -7.16 8.88 -1.15
CA LEU A 25 -5.96 8.50 -0.40
C LEU A 25 -5.84 6.97 -0.27
N PHE A 26 -6.91 6.28 0.16
CA PHE A 26 -6.84 4.83 0.34
C PHE A 26 -6.66 4.09 -0.99
N ARG A 27 -7.23 4.59 -2.08
CA ARG A 27 -7.00 4.03 -3.42
C ARG A 27 -5.56 4.26 -3.90
N VAL A 28 -4.99 5.43 -3.66
CA VAL A 28 -3.59 5.71 -3.97
C VAL A 28 -2.67 4.80 -3.16
N LEU A 29 -2.88 4.69 -1.83
CA LEU A 29 -2.06 3.82 -0.98
C LEU A 29 -2.11 2.35 -1.39
N TYR A 30 -3.31 1.86 -1.73
CA TYR A 30 -3.49 0.47 -2.17
C TYR A 30 -3.03 0.26 -3.63
N GLY A 31 -3.41 1.15 -4.54
CA GLY A 31 -3.15 0.96 -5.98
C GLY A 31 -1.69 1.14 -6.39
N THR A 32 -0.90 1.82 -5.53
CA THR A 32 0.54 2.05 -5.79
C THR A 32 1.46 1.44 -4.74
N GLY A 33 0.93 1.01 -3.61
CA GLY A 33 1.76 0.56 -2.50
C GLY A 33 2.69 1.62 -1.90
N ILE A 34 2.51 2.90 -2.21
CA ILE A 34 3.29 4.03 -1.66
C ILE A 34 3.20 4.07 -0.12
N ARG A 35 4.25 4.54 0.56
CA ARG A 35 4.18 4.77 2.01
C ARG A 35 3.27 5.95 2.31
N ILE A 36 2.52 5.89 3.42
CA ILE A 36 1.65 7.01 3.83
C ILE A 36 2.42 8.34 3.96
N SER A 37 3.65 8.30 4.49
CA SER A 37 4.48 9.50 4.58
C SER A 37 4.89 10.05 3.21
N GLU A 38 5.20 9.19 2.25
CA GLU A 38 5.50 9.59 0.88
C GLU A 38 4.25 10.20 0.22
N ALA A 39 3.10 9.53 0.34
CA ALA A 39 1.85 10.03 -0.23
C ALA A 39 1.46 11.42 0.28
N LEU A 40 1.63 11.68 1.58
CA LEU A 40 1.29 12.98 2.18
C LEU A 40 2.28 14.11 1.84
N HIS A 41 3.43 13.79 1.24
CA HIS A 41 4.40 14.77 0.76
C HIS A 41 4.40 14.91 -0.76
N LEU A 42 3.54 14.19 -1.48
CA LEU A 42 3.39 14.39 -2.92
C LEU A 42 2.94 15.81 -3.21
N THR A 43 3.57 16.43 -4.18
CA THR A 43 3.16 17.71 -4.76
C THR A 43 2.32 17.48 -6.01
N MET A 44 1.69 18.53 -6.52
CA MET A 44 0.97 18.49 -7.80
C MET A 44 1.88 18.15 -8.97
N ALA A 45 3.15 18.57 -8.92
CA ALA A 45 4.17 18.24 -9.91
C ALA A 45 4.58 16.75 -9.89
N ASP A 46 4.42 16.07 -8.75
CA ASP A 46 4.76 14.65 -8.62
C ASP A 46 3.69 13.72 -9.20
N VAL A 47 2.51 14.24 -9.54
CA VAL A 47 1.37 13.43 -10.02
C VAL A 47 1.02 13.80 -11.45
N ASP A 48 1.61 13.10 -12.39
CA ASP A 48 1.29 13.26 -13.81
C ASP A 48 0.09 12.38 -14.20
N LEU A 49 -1.10 13.01 -14.23
CA LEU A 49 -2.33 12.32 -14.57
C LEU A 49 -2.46 12.05 -16.08
N LYS A 50 -1.73 12.77 -16.92
CA LYS A 50 -1.71 12.56 -18.36
C LYS A 50 -0.91 11.33 -18.73
N GLU A 51 0.31 11.24 -18.18
CA GLU A 51 1.19 10.08 -18.37
C GLU A 51 0.86 8.95 -17.38
N ARG A 52 -0.04 9.19 -16.42
CA ARG A 52 -0.48 8.23 -15.39
C ARG A 52 0.66 7.69 -14.55
N VAL A 53 1.47 8.58 -14.04
CA VAL A 53 2.64 8.25 -13.22
C VAL A 53 2.66 9.13 -11.97
N ILE A 54 2.97 8.52 -10.84
CA ILE A 54 3.32 9.23 -9.61
C ILE A 54 4.83 9.10 -9.40
N CYS A 55 5.51 10.23 -9.30
CA CYS A 55 6.93 10.30 -8.99
C CYS A 55 7.11 10.38 -7.47
N VAL A 56 7.84 9.44 -6.89
CA VAL A 56 8.17 9.46 -5.46
C VAL A 56 9.64 9.79 -5.30
N VAL A 57 9.91 11.00 -4.83
CA VAL A 57 11.27 11.48 -4.57
C VAL A 57 11.76 10.92 -3.23
N ASP A 58 12.93 10.29 -3.20
CA ASP A 58 13.60 9.84 -1.96
C ASP A 58 14.85 10.69 -1.69
N PRO A 59 14.73 11.77 -0.89
CA PRO A 59 15.84 12.68 -0.63
C PRO A 59 16.99 12.03 0.15
N LYS A 60 16.76 10.88 0.81
CA LYS A 60 17.77 10.19 1.60
C LYS A 60 18.65 9.24 0.78
N ASN A 61 18.11 8.67 -0.28
CA ASN A 61 18.82 7.67 -1.07
C ASN A 61 19.03 8.12 -2.52
N HIS A 62 18.57 9.31 -2.91
CA HIS A 62 18.60 9.83 -4.29
C HIS A 62 18.09 8.81 -5.33
N LYS A 63 17.10 8.05 -4.96
CA LYS A 63 16.46 7.04 -5.82
C LYS A 63 14.98 7.34 -5.94
N ASP A 64 14.68 8.16 -6.93
CA ASP A 64 13.31 8.45 -7.28
C ASP A 64 12.66 7.21 -7.91
N ARG A 65 11.36 7.06 -7.66
CA ARG A 65 10.57 5.95 -8.19
C ARG A 65 9.40 6.49 -8.98
N HIS A 66 9.22 5.96 -10.16
CA HIS A 66 8.05 6.22 -10.98
C HIS A 66 7.04 5.08 -10.76
N LEU A 67 5.88 5.43 -10.22
CA LEU A 67 4.80 4.50 -9.92
C LEU A 67 3.70 4.68 -10.97
N PRO A 68 3.59 3.80 -11.99
CA PRO A 68 2.51 3.86 -12.94
C PRO A 68 1.19 3.56 -12.22
N ILE A 69 0.14 4.29 -12.60
CA ILE A 69 -1.22 4.12 -12.09
C ILE A 69 -2.16 3.70 -13.22
N GLY A 70 -3.12 2.83 -12.89
CA GLY A 70 -4.15 2.41 -13.84
C GLY A 70 -5.19 3.51 -14.08
N ASP A 71 -5.94 3.36 -15.17
CA ASP A 71 -6.94 4.34 -15.63
C ASP A 71 -7.94 4.71 -14.54
N SER A 72 -8.49 3.73 -13.84
CA SER A 72 -9.46 3.96 -12.77
C SER A 72 -8.89 4.79 -11.61
N LEU A 73 -7.62 4.59 -11.24
CA LEU A 73 -6.99 5.39 -10.20
C LEU A 73 -6.70 6.80 -10.69
N ALA A 74 -6.28 6.96 -11.95
CA ALA A 74 -6.07 8.27 -12.57
C ALA A 74 -7.39 9.08 -12.64
N GLU A 75 -8.52 8.44 -12.92
CA GLU A 75 -9.85 9.06 -12.88
C GLU A 75 -10.20 9.57 -11.48
N TYR A 76 -9.97 8.75 -10.42
CA TYR A 76 -10.18 9.20 -9.03
C TYR A 76 -9.28 10.38 -8.67
N CYS A 77 -8.01 10.36 -9.07
CA CYS A 77 -7.08 11.46 -8.84
C CYS A 77 -7.50 12.71 -9.61
N SER A 78 -7.96 12.58 -10.87
CA SER A 78 -8.48 13.70 -11.68
C SER A 78 -9.71 14.31 -11.04
N TRP A 79 -10.65 13.48 -10.59
CA TRP A 79 -11.83 13.92 -9.86
C TRP A 79 -11.46 14.67 -8.56
N TYR A 80 -10.46 14.16 -7.82
CA TYR A 80 -9.93 14.80 -6.63
C TYR A 80 -9.37 16.20 -6.94
N CYS A 81 -8.53 16.31 -7.97
CA CYS A 81 -7.97 17.58 -8.39
C CYS A 81 -9.06 18.59 -8.82
N ALA A 82 -10.03 18.15 -9.60
CA ALA A 82 -11.13 19.01 -10.03
C ALA A 82 -11.98 19.57 -8.86
N LYS A 83 -12.06 18.82 -7.75
CA LYS A 83 -12.81 19.22 -6.56
C LYS A 83 -12.03 20.09 -5.59
N LEU A 84 -10.76 19.80 -5.38
CA LEU A 84 -9.97 20.42 -4.31
C LEU A 84 -8.83 21.33 -4.80
N HIS A 85 -8.46 21.21 -6.07
CA HIS A 85 -7.37 21.98 -6.69
C HIS A 85 -7.83 22.70 -7.98
N PRO A 86 -8.89 23.52 -7.93
CA PRO A 86 -9.37 24.24 -9.12
C PRO A 86 -8.32 25.22 -9.66
N VAL A 87 -7.46 25.73 -8.78
CA VAL A 87 -6.27 26.50 -9.13
C VAL A 87 -5.14 25.93 -8.28
N SER A 88 -4.13 25.36 -8.90
CA SER A 88 -2.98 24.76 -8.19
C SER A 88 -1.67 25.08 -8.90
N HIS A 89 -0.60 25.16 -8.13
CA HIS A 89 0.77 25.27 -8.60
C HIS A 89 1.50 23.95 -8.40
N GLY A 90 2.59 23.72 -9.14
CA GLY A 90 3.33 22.46 -9.07
C GLY A 90 3.84 22.11 -7.67
N GLU A 91 4.18 23.12 -6.86
CA GLU A 91 4.69 22.95 -5.50
C GLU A 91 3.61 22.69 -4.43
N ASP A 92 2.32 22.90 -4.78
CA ASP A 92 1.24 22.64 -3.84
C ASP A 92 1.15 21.16 -3.51
N LEU A 93 0.84 20.85 -2.24
CA LEU A 93 0.66 19.46 -1.84
C LEU A 93 -0.55 18.85 -2.58
N PHE A 94 -0.35 17.66 -3.15
CA PHE A 94 -1.44 16.90 -3.76
C PHE A 94 -2.53 16.59 -2.74
N PHE A 95 -2.17 16.16 -1.53
CA PHE A 95 -3.08 15.94 -0.41
C PHE A 95 -3.06 17.12 0.56
N LEU A 96 -3.64 18.24 0.16
CA LEU A 96 -3.66 19.47 0.94
C LEU A 96 -4.70 19.43 2.06
N SER A 97 -4.29 19.75 3.29
CA SER A 97 -5.18 19.87 4.45
C SER A 97 -5.86 21.24 4.52
N ASN A 98 -7.14 21.26 4.91
CA ASN A 98 -7.93 22.49 5.14
C ASN A 98 -7.54 23.29 6.39
N ARG A 99 -6.59 22.80 7.18
CA ARG A 99 -6.27 23.41 8.49
C ARG A 99 -5.19 24.49 8.43
N GLY A 100 -4.70 24.83 7.24
CA GLY A 100 -3.70 25.87 7.05
C GLY A 100 -2.26 25.46 7.39
N ASP A 101 -2.05 24.27 7.96
CA ASP A 101 -0.74 23.67 8.22
C ASP A 101 -0.17 22.88 7.03
N GLY A 102 -0.93 22.80 5.97
CA GLY A 102 -0.57 22.14 4.71
C GLY A 102 -0.65 20.62 4.73
N HIS A 103 -0.56 19.96 5.86
CA HIS A 103 -0.47 18.49 5.94
C HIS A 103 -1.63 17.85 6.70
N TYR A 104 -2.07 16.68 6.24
CA TYR A 104 -2.96 15.82 6.99
C TYR A 104 -2.22 15.09 8.12
N SER A 105 -2.83 15.02 9.30
CA SER A 105 -2.29 14.23 10.40
C SER A 105 -2.37 12.73 10.10
N ARG A 106 -1.22 12.06 10.05
CA ARG A 106 -1.14 10.60 9.93
C ARG A 106 -1.94 9.88 11.01
N ASN A 107 -1.93 10.41 12.25
CA ASN A 107 -2.68 9.80 13.35
C ASN A 107 -4.19 9.86 13.11
N ASN A 108 -4.71 10.98 12.61
CA ASN A 108 -6.13 11.11 12.30
C ASN A 108 -6.54 10.16 11.15
N ILE A 109 -5.69 10.00 10.16
CA ILE A 109 -5.91 9.04 9.06
C ILE A 109 -5.94 7.61 9.61
N GLN A 110 -5.00 7.25 10.49
CA GLN A 110 -4.97 5.94 11.13
C GLN A 110 -6.22 5.67 11.98
N VAL A 111 -6.66 6.65 12.78
CA VAL A 111 -7.88 6.54 13.59
C VAL A 111 -9.10 6.30 12.69
N TYR A 112 -9.20 7.06 11.60
CA TYR A 112 -10.30 6.89 10.66
C TYR A 112 -10.24 5.52 9.96
N PHE A 113 -9.08 5.10 9.50
CA PHE A 113 -8.87 3.77 8.93
C PHE A 113 -9.31 2.66 9.90
N ASN A 114 -8.93 2.76 11.17
CA ASN A 114 -9.34 1.80 12.20
C ASN A 114 -10.87 1.75 12.38
N THR A 115 -11.54 2.89 12.23
CA THR A 115 -13.01 2.95 12.27
C THR A 115 -13.63 2.17 11.12
N LEU A 116 -13.07 2.29 9.91
CA LEU A 116 -13.53 1.53 8.73
C LEU A 116 -13.28 0.02 8.91
N ILE A 117 -12.09 -0.36 9.38
CA ILE A 117 -11.73 -1.76 9.63
C ILE A 117 -12.70 -2.41 10.64
N ARG A 118 -13.05 -1.70 11.73
CA ARG A 118 -14.04 -2.19 12.68
C ARG A 118 -15.42 -2.34 12.06
N ARG A 119 -15.86 -1.40 11.21
CA ARG A 119 -17.12 -1.50 10.47
C ARG A 119 -17.17 -2.68 9.50
N MET A 120 -16.01 -3.13 9.02
CA MET A 120 -15.89 -4.34 8.20
C MET A 120 -15.94 -5.62 9.04
N GLY A 121 -16.07 -5.54 10.36
CA GLY A 121 -16.03 -6.70 11.25
C GLY A 121 -14.63 -7.33 11.44
N ILE A 122 -13.58 -6.62 11.00
CA ILE A 122 -12.22 -7.11 11.16
C ILE A 122 -11.75 -6.80 12.59
N PRO A 123 -11.30 -7.80 13.36
CA PRO A 123 -10.85 -7.61 14.72
C PRO A 123 -9.70 -6.60 14.80
N TYR A 124 -9.79 -5.68 15.75
CA TYR A 124 -8.75 -4.70 16.01
C TYR A 124 -8.27 -4.83 17.47
N HIS A 125 -7.09 -5.34 17.66
CA HIS A 125 -6.51 -5.62 18.98
C HIS A 125 -5.62 -4.49 19.52
N GLY A 126 -5.77 -3.27 18.99
CA GLY A 126 -4.95 -2.12 19.37
C GLY A 126 -3.55 -2.13 18.74
N TYR A 127 -2.80 -1.05 18.99
CA TYR A 127 -1.48 -0.83 18.35
C TYR A 127 -0.45 -1.89 18.75
N LYS A 128 -0.53 -2.42 19.97
CA LYS A 128 0.38 -3.48 20.47
C LYS A 128 -0.08 -4.89 20.13
N GLY A 129 -1.32 -5.06 19.68
CA GLY A 129 -1.94 -6.38 19.45
C GLY A 129 -1.93 -6.86 17.99
N GLY A 130 -1.18 -6.22 17.09
CA GLY A 130 -1.05 -6.69 15.71
C GLY A 130 -2.28 -6.44 14.81
N GLY A 131 -3.16 -5.47 15.15
CA GLY A 131 -4.33 -5.13 14.35
C GLY A 131 -3.98 -4.47 13.00
N ALA A 132 -4.97 -4.40 12.10
CA ALA A 132 -4.81 -3.76 10.81
C ALA A 132 -4.43 -2.28 10.95
N HIS A 133 -3.48 -1.83 10.17
CA HIS A 133 -2.98 -0.45 10.15
C HIS A 133 -2.76 0.00 8.70
N LEU A 134 -2.56 1.30 8.48
CA LEU A 134 -2.43 1.87 7.13
C LEU A 134 -1.37 1.16 6.27
N HIS A 135 -0.27 0.72 6.88
CA HIS A 135 0.78 0.00 6.16
C HIS A 135 0.32 -1.36 5.61
N CYS A 136 -0.78 -1.92 6.15
CA CYS A 136 -1.38 -3.13 5.61
C CYS A 136 -1.89 -2.94 4.17
N LEU A 137 -2.28 -1.72 3.77
CA LEU A 137 -2.64 -1.44 2.37
C LEU A 137 -1.47 -1.71 1.43
N ARG A 138 -0.28 -1.30 1.83
CA ARG A 138 0.96 -1.57 1.08
C ARG A 138 1.31 -3.07 1.09
N HIS A 139 1.12 -3.76 2.21
CA HIS A 139 1.30 -5.22 2.26
C HIS A 139 0.34 -5.93 1.32
N THR A 140 -0.94 -5.54 1.35
CA THR A 140 -1.97 -6.12 0.48
C THR A 140 -1.66 -5.86 -1.01
N PHE A 141 -1.20 -4.65 -1.35
CA PHE A 141 -0.72 -4.36 -2.71
C PHE A 141 0.39 -5.32 -3.14
N CYS A 142 1.40 -5.54 -2.27
CA CYS A 142 2.51 -6.44 -2.58
C CYS A 142 2.05 -7.88 -2.82
N VAL A 143 1.18 -8.39 -1.93
CA VAL A 143 0.64 -9.75 -2.02
C VAL A 143 -0.18 -9.93 -3.31
N HIS A 144 -1.09 -9.00 -3.62
CA HIS A 144 -1.91 -9.07 -4.83
C HIS A 144 -1.09 -8.87 -6.11
N SER A 145 -0.08 -7.98 -6.07
CA SER A 145 0.82 -7.79 -7.22
C SER A 145 1.65 -9.05 -7.50
N LEU A 146 2.18 -9.65 -6.44
CA LEU A 146 2.94 -10.89 -6.56
C LEU A 146 2.05 -12.04 -7.04
N GLU A 147 0.87 -12.20 -6.46
CA GLU A 147 -0.15 -13.17 -6.91
C GLU A 147 -0.44 -13.02 -8.40
N LYS A 148 -0.72 -11.80 -8.85
CA LYS A 148 -0.99 -11.52 -10.27
C LYS A 148 0.17 -11.93 -11.17
N MET A 149 1.41 -11.52 -10.82
CA MET A 149 2.59 -11.89 -11.58
C MET A 149 2.79 -13.41 -11.66
N LEU A 150 2.59 -14.12 -10.55
CA LEU A 150 2.70 -15.58 -10.53
C LEU A 150 1.60 -16.25 -11.36
N ARG A 151 0.36 -15.74 -11.35
CA ARG A 151 -0.72 -16.23 -12.22
C ARG A 151 -0.44 -16.00 -13.71
N GLU A 152 0.26 -14.93 -14.04
CA GLU A 152 0.73 -14.63 -15.39
C GLU A 152 2.01 -15.42 -15.77
N ASN A 153 2.40 -16.42 -14.96
CA ASN A 153 3.57 -17.27 -15.12
C ASN A 153 4.92 -16.53 -15.11
N ILE A 154 4.98 -15.35 -14.47
CA ILE A 154 6.25 -14.66 -14.23
C ILE A 154 6.96 -15.39 -13.07
N PRO A 155 8.17 -15.93 -13.30
CA PRO A 155 8.87 -16.67 -12.26
C PRO A 155 9.15 -15.80 -11.02
N HIS A 156 9.02 -16.35 -9.82
CA HIS A 156 9.25 -15.64 -8.56
C HIS A 156 10.63 -14.96 -8.50
N ARG A 157 11.67 -15.57 -9.12
CA ARG A 157 13.03 -15.00 -9.25
C ARG A 157 13.07 -13.69 -10.05
N VAL A 158 12.04 -13.42 -10.88
CA VAL A 158 11.88 -12.18 -11.64
C VAL A 158 10.89 -11.26 -10.92
N ALA A 159 9.77 -11.79 -10.44
CA ALA A 159 8.71 -11.04 -9.78
C ALA A 159 9.19 -10.35 -8.49
N LEU A 160 9.97 -11.04 -7.65
CA LEU A 160 10.45 -10.47 -6.38
C LEU A 160 11.42 -9.30 -6.56
N PRO A 161 12.48 -9.37 -7.39
CA PRO A 161 13.34 -8.21 -7.66
C PRO A 161 12.56 -7.03 -8.26
N LEU A 162 11.64 -7.31 -9.20
CA LEU A 162 10.82 -6.28 -9.83
C LEU A 162 9.93 -5.57 -8.79
N LEU A 163 9.23 -6.35 -7.96
CA LEU A 163 8.42 -5.81 -6.87
C LEU A 163 9.28 -5.06 -5.85
N SER A 164 10.46 -5.56 -5.51
CA SER A 164 11.41 -4.92 -4.60
C SER A 164 11.86 -3.56 -5.11
N ALA A 165 12.21 -3.47 -6.38
CA ALA A 165 12.61 -2.21 -7.03
C ALA A 165 11.45 -1.22 -7.05
N TYR A 166 10.26 -1.65 -7.47
CA TYR A 166 9.04 -0.84 -7.48
C TYR A 166 8.72 -0.27 -6.10
N MET A 167 8.78 -1.12 -5.07
CA MET A 167 8.50 -0.73 -3.69
C MET A 167 9.60 0.14 -3.05
N GLY A 168 10.79 0.20 -3.64
CA GLY A 168 11.93 0.88 -3.05
C GLY A 168 12.39 0.21 -1.75
N HIS A 169 12.43 -1.13 -1.72
CA HIS A 169 12.99 -1.87 -0.59
C HIS A 169 14.50 -1.88 -0.66
N ARG A 170 15.15 -1.70 0.49
CA ARG A 170 16.63 -1.71 0.59
C ARG A 170 17.22 -3.11 0.44
N SER A 171 16.44 -4.15 0.70
CA SER A 171 16.88 -5.54 0.59
C SER A 171 15.77 -6.42 0.02
N LEU A 172 16.17 -7.47 -0.70
CA LEU A 172 15.26 -8.50 -1.20
C LEU A 172 14.58 -9.29 -0.07
N SER A 173 15.23 -9.43 1.09
CA SER A 173 14.65 -10.12 2.25
C SER A 173 13.36 -9.44 2.75
N ALA A 174 13.29 -8.10 2.65
CA ALA A 174 12.05 -7.38 2.97
C ALA A 174 10.89 -7.76 2.03
N THR A 175 11.21 -8.10 0.77
CA THR A 175 10.22 -8.53 -0.23
C THR A 175 9.94 -10.03 -0.15
N GLY A 176 10.91 -10.83 0.28
CA GLY A 176 10.77 -12.29 0.43
C GLY A 176 9.63 -12.71 1.36
N ARG A 177 9.34 -11.90 2.39
CA ARG A 177 8.17 -12.12 3.26
C ARG A 177 6.85 -12.17 2.49
N TYR A 178 6.74 -11.41 1.41
CA TYR A 178 5.51 -11.41 0.61
C TYR A 178 5.29 -12.70 -0.16
N LEU A 179 6.34 -13.45 -0.48
CA LEU A 179 6.18 -14.76 -1.10
C LEU A 179 5.46 -15.72 -0.14
N GLN A 180 5.87 -15.75 1.13
CA GLN A 180 5.19 -16.54 2.15
C GLN A 180 3.74 -16.09 2.35
N LEU A 181 3.50 -14.78 2.51
CA LEU A 181 2.14 -14.24 2.67
C LEU A 181 1.25 -14.52 1.45
N THR A 182 1.81 -14.52 0.25
CA THR A 182 1.08 -14.84 -0.98
C THR A 182 0.74 -16.33 -1.02
N ALA A 183 1.67 -17.20 -0.64
CA ALA A 183 1.42 -18.64 -0.55
C ALA A 183 0.33 -18.97 0.50
N GLU A 184 0.36 -18.30 1.66
CA GLU A 184 -0.67 -18.45 2.70
C GLU A 184 -2.04 -17.93 2.27
N ALA A 185 -2.09 -16.81 1.54
CA ALA A 185 -3.33 -16.20 1.07
C ALA A 185 -3.94 -16.91 -0.15
N PHE A 186 -3.12 -17.56 -0.96
CA PHE A 186 -3.50 -18.22 -2.22
C PHE A 186 -2.88 -19.62 -2.33
N PRO A 187 -3.40 -20.60 -1.58
CA PRO A 187 -2.84 -21.96 -1.55
C PRO A 187 -2.78 -22.65 -2.92
N ASP A 188 -3.73 -22.33 -3.82
CA ASP A 188 -3.76 -22.83 -5.21
C ASP A 188 -2.51 -22.42 -6.01
N LEU A 189 -1.88 -21.30 -5.69
CA LEU A 189 -0.62 -20.90 -6.30
C LEU A 189 0.55 -21.74 -5.79
N THR A 190 0.53 -22.14 -4.53
CA THR A 190 1.56 -23.02 -3.97
C THR A 190 1.57 -24.35 -4.70
N GLU A 191 0.41 -24.98 -4.86
CA GLU A 191 0.27 -26.23 -5.61
C GLU A 191 0.76 -26.10 -7.07
N ARG A 192 0.41 -25.00 -7.75
CA ARG A 192 0.92 -24.73 -9.11
C ARG A 192 2.43 -24.55 -9.15
N LEU A 193 3.00 -23.85 -8.19
CA LEU A 193 4.45 -23.63 -8.09
C LEU A 193 5.17 -24.94 -7.77
N GLU A 194 4.63 -25.78 -6.90
CA GLU A 194 5.15 -27.11 -6.62
C GLU A 194 5.09 -27.98 -7.87
N ASN A 195 4.01 -27.96 -8.62
CA ASN A 195 3.88 -28.71 -9.87
C ASN A 195 4.82 -28.20 -10.98
N MET A 196 5.13 -26.91 -11.01
CA MET A 196 6.04 -26.32 -12.01
C MET A 196 7.52 -26.44 -11.64
N TYR A 197 7.84 -26.50 -10.35
CA TYR A 197 9.20 -26.41 -9.83
C TYR A 197 9.54 -27.47 -8.80
N GLY A 198 8.71 -28.45 -8.62
CA GLY A 198 8.59 -29.54 -7.66
C GLY A 198 9.80 -29.92 -6.80
N ASP A 199 11.02 -29.91 -7.30
CA ASP A 199 12.21 -30.30 -6.56
C ASP A 199 13.19 -29.14 -6.31
N ILE A 200 12.86 -27.92 -6.75
CA ILE A 200 13.77 -26.76 -6.66
C ILE A 200 13.65 -26.03 -5.33
N PHE A 201 12.52 -26.14 -4.65
CA PHE A 201 12.33 -25.55 -3.34
C PHE A 201 12.75 -26.55 -2.26
N PRO A 202 13.73 -26.25 -1.41
CA PRO A 202 13.96 -27.06 -0.23
C PRO A 202 12.65 -27.09 0.58
N ARG A 203 12.22 -28.27 1.01
CA ARG A 203 11.05 -28.41 1.88
C ARG A 203 11.24 -27.51 3.09
N PHE A 204 10.27 -26.62 3.31
CA PHE A 204 10.27 -25.74 4.47
C PHE A 204 10.13 -26.60 5.71
N GLU A 205 11.20 -26.78 6.46
CA GLU A 205 11.12 -27.26 7.82
C GLU A 205 10.83 -26.04 8.71
N PRO A 206 9.68 -26.00 9.41
CA PRO A 206 9.38 -24.90 10.31
C PRO A 206 10.51 -24.86 11.35
N VAL A 207 11.22 -23.73 11.41
CA VAL A 207 12.21 -23.48 12.44
C VAL A 207 11.47 -23.61 13.77
N LYS A 208 11.78 -24.66 14.55
CA LYS A 208 11.29 -24.78 15.93
C LYS A 208 11.66 -23.47 16.61
N GLU A 209 10.67 -22.80 17.19
CA GLU A 209 10.89 -21.60 17.98
C GLU A 209 12.05 -21.86 18.95
N ILE A 210 13.18 -21.25 18.67
CA ILE A 210 14.27 -21.19 19.66
C ILE A 210 13.73 -20.21 20.70
N ARG A 211 13.12 -20.72 21.77
CA ARG A 211 12.87 -19.94 22.96
C ARG A 211 14.23 -19.46 23.43
N ARG A 212 14.50 -18.17 23.25
CA ARG A 212 15.62 -17.54 23.94
C ARG A 212 15.32 -17.67 25.43
N PRO A 213 16.20 -18.23 26.23
CA PRO A 213 16.04 -18.17 27.67
C PRO A 213 16.06 -16.68 28.01
N TYR A 214 15.04 -16.24 28.74
CA TYR A 214 15.08 -14.96 29.44
C TYR A 214 16.21 -15.06 30.43
N GLU A 215 17.28 -14.32 30.24
CA GLU A 215 18.21 -13.98 31.30
C GLU A 215 17.50 -12.88 32.10
N ASP A 216 16.99 -13.26 33.26
CA ASP A 216 16.69 -12.35 34.35
C ASP A 216 18.03 -11.79 34.86
N ASP A 217 18.24 -10.45 34.67
CA ASP A 217 19.02 -9.58 35.56
C ASP A 217 18.59 -8.11 35.38
#